data_7c973f4e782c7f1566617bf73e443496
#
_entry.id   7c973f4e782c7f1566617bf73e443496
#
_cell.length_a   1.000
_cell.length_b   1.000
_cell.length_c   1.000
_cell.angle_alpha   90.00
_cell.angle_beta   90.00
_cell.angle_gamma   90.00
#
_symmetry.space_group_name_H-M   'P 1'
#
loop_
_entity.id
_entity.type
_entity.pdbx_description
1 polymer ?
#
loop_
_entity_poly.entity_id
_entity_poly.type
_entity_poly.pdbx_seq_one_letter_code
_entity_poly.pdbx_strand_id
1 'polypeptide(L)'
;MNNITRLFDFPYYQLEKYNLKDALVTKYDGQWVKTSTQEYLDKANAISRGLLRLGVNKNDKIAIISSNNRTEWHITEIGVLQTGAQTVPMYPTISAEDYQYILNHSESQYVFVSDDEVYEKLQSIKANVPSLKEVYSYNDIAGCKSWKEILELGTD
;
A
#
# COMPACT_ATOMS: atom_id res chain seq x y z
N MET A 1 1.57 -9.01 -28.83
CA MET A 1 0.75 -8.99 -27.60
C MET A 1 1.71 -9.16 -26.44
N ASN A 2 1.86 -8.15 -25.61
CA ASN A 2 2.61 -8.33 -24.37
C ASN A 2 1.86 -9.36 -23.53
N ASN A 3 2.55 -10.43 -23.16
CA ASN A 3 1.93 -11.53 -22.42
C ASN A 3 1.74 -11.06 -20.98
N ILE A 4 0.51 -10.72 -20.59
CA ILE A 4 0.17 -10.40 -19.20
C ILE A 4 0.25 -11.69 -18.41
N THR A 5 1.22 -11.78 -17.50
CA THR A 5 1.46 -12.97 -16.69
C THR A 5 1.39 -12.68 -15.18
N ARG A 6 1.45 -11.40 -14.78
CA ARG A 6 1.48 -10.93 -13.40
C ARG A 6 0.45 -9.84 -13.19
N LEU A 7 -0.07 -9.71 -11.98
CA LEU A 7 -1.07 -8.67 -11.65
C LEU A 7 -0.55 -7.26 -11.96
N PHE A 8 0.70 -6.98 -11.69
CA PHE A 8 1.28 -5.67 -11.95
C PHE A 8 1.61 -5.40 -13.44
N ASP A 9 1.38 -6.35 -14.34
CA ASP A 9 1.45 -6.10 -15.78
C ASP A 9 0.18 -5.39 -16.32
N PHE A 10 -0.97 -5.50 -15.61
CA PHE A 10 -2.23 -4.91 -16.06
C PHE A 10 -2.20 -3.38 -16.21
N PRO A 11 -1.68 -2.60 -15.25
CA PRO A 11 -1.59 -1.15 -15.42
C PRO A 11 -0.71 -0.72 -16.60
N TYR A 12 0.38 -1.45 -16.88
CA TYR A 12 1.23 -1.19 -18.06
C TYR A 12 0.48 -1.47 -19.37
N TYR A 13 -0.24 -2.59 -19.43
CA TYR A 13 -1.09 -2.90 -20.57
C TYR A 13 -2.18 -1.83 -20.76
N GLN A 14 -2.82 -1.38 -19.67
CA GLN A 14 -3.81 -0.33 -19.69
C GLN A 14 -3.23 0.98 -20.23
N LEU A 15 -2.01 1.34 -19.81
CA LEU A 15 -1.33 2.55 -20.30
C LEU A 15 -1.08 2.46 -21.80
N GLU A 16 -0.54 1.32 -22.29
CA GLU A 16 -0.25 1.10 -23.71
C GLU A 16 -1.52 1.17 -24.57
N LYS A 17 -2.63 0.57 -24.11
CA LYS A 17 -3.85 0.40 -24.90
C LYS A 17 -4.83 1.56 -24.80
N TYR A 18 -4.97 2.15 -23.64
CA TYR A 18 -6.09 3.04 -23.34
C TYR A 18 -5.65 4.40 -22.81
N ASN A 19 -4.56 4.45 -22.06
CA ASN A 19 -4.02 5.69 -21.43
C ASN A 19 -5.12 6.54 -20.80
N LEU A 20 -5.86 5.99 -19.86
CA LEU A 20 -7.03 6.62 -19.25
C LEU A 20 -6.64 7.81 -18.39
N LYS A 21 -7.42 8.88 -18.44
CA LYS A 21 -7.25 10.09 -17.59
C LYS A 21 -7.84 9.90 -16.19
N ASP A 22 -8.68 8.89 -16.01
CA ASP A 22 -9.43 8.58 -14.80
C ASP A 22 -9.45 7.07 -14.54
N ALA A 23 -8.27 6.45 -14.57
CA ALA A 23 -8.09 5.02 -14.30
C ALA A 23 -8.52 4.64 -12.88
N LEU A 24 -8.25 5.52 -11.90
CA LEU A 24 -8.72 5.41 -10.53
C LEU A 24 -9.40 6.72 -10.13
N VAL A 25 -10.49 6.62 -9.37
CA VAL A 25 -11.23 7.78 -8.90
C VAL A 25 -11.63 7.56 -7.45
N THR A 26 -11.20 8.46 -6.58
CA THR A 26 -11.50 8.40 -5.13
C THR A 26 -12.13 9.72 -4.67
N LYS A 27 -13.09 9.61 -3.75
CA LYS A 27 -13.73 10.78 -3.17
C LYS A 27 -13.02 11.17 -1.87
N TYR A 28 -12.42 12.38 -1.84
CA TYR A 28 -11.81 12.99 -0.66
C TYR A 28 -12.56 14.26 -0.32
N ASP A 29 -12.98 14.43 0.90
CA ASP A 29 -13.68 15.62 1.42
C ASP A 29 -14.84 16.07 0.52
N GLY A 30 -15.61 15.10 0.01
CA GLY A 30 -16.74 15.36 -0.88
C GLY A 30 -16.37 15.60 -2.35
N GLN A 31 -15.09 15.70 -2.70
CA GLN A 31 -14.61 15.93 -4.06
C GLN A 31 -14.08 14.65 -4.71
N TRP A 32 -14.45 14.43 -5.99
CA TRP A 32 -13.91 13.32 -6.78
C TRP A 32 -12.55 13.69 -7.37
N VAL A 33 -11.52 12.96 -6.93
CA VAL A 33 -10.14 13.10 -7.42
C VAL A 33 -9.83 11.97 -8.38
N LYS A 34 -9.41 12.33 -9.59
CA LYS A 34 -9.06 11.40 -10.66
C LYS A 34 -7.55 11.17 -10.66
N THR A 35 -7.14 9.95 -10.94
CA THR A 35 -5.75 9.55 -11.15
C THR A 35 -5.66 8.85 -12.50
N SER A 36 -4.81 9.35 -13.38
CA SER A 36 -4.58 8.76 -14.69
C SER A 36 -3.81 7.43 -14.58
N THR A 37 -3.82 6.63 -15.66
CA THR A 37 -3.01 5.40 -15.70
C THR A 37 -1.52 5.69 -15.56
N GLN A 38 -1.05 6.80 -16.15
CA GLN A 38 0.35 7.21 -16.05
C GLN A 38 0.71 7.56 -14.60
N GLU A 39 -0.06 8.42 -13.93
CA GLU A 39 0.15 8.79 -12.53
C GLU A 39 0.08 7.58 -11.59
N TYR A 40 -0.83 6.65 -11.85
CA TYR A 40 -0.93 5.38 -11.11
C TYR A 40 0.38 4.61 -11.20
N LEU A 41 0.91 4.41 -12.40
CA LEU A 41 2.17 3.69 -12.62
C LEU A 41 3.37 4.43 -12.04
N ASP A 42 3.46 5.75 -12.22
CA ASP A 42 4.58 6.53 -11.69
C ASP A 42 4.66 6.41 -10.17
N LYS A 43 3.52 6.54 -9.49
CA LYS A 43 3.44 6.37 -8.04
C LYS A 43 3.71 4.93 -7.59
N ALA A 44 3.17 3.92 -8.28
CA ALA A 44 3.46 2.52 -7.98
C ALA A 44 4.96 2.20 -8.13
N ASN A 45 5.60 2.72 -9.18
CA ASN A 45 7.04 2.59 -9.39
C ASN A 45 7.84 3.29 -8.29
N ALA A 46 7.40 4.46 -7.83
CA ALA A 46 8.03 5.16 -6.71
C ALA A 46 7.88 4.34 -5.41
N ILE A 47 6.70 3.79 -5.10
CA ILE A 47 6.52 2.89 -3.96
C ILE A 47 7.46 1.68 -4.06
N SER A 48 7.56 1.04 -5.22
CA SER A 48 8.49 -0.10 -5.43
C SER A 48 9.93 0.28 -5.09
N ARG A 49 10.43 1.37 -5.66
CA ARG A 49 11.80 1.83 -5.42
C ARG A 49 12.02 2.22 -3.95
N GLY A 50 11.05 2.92 -3.36
CA GLY A 50 11.10 3.29 -1.94
C GLY A 50 11.18 2.07 -1.03
N LEU A 51 10.35 1.05 -1.26
CA LEU A 51 10.37 -0.21 -0.50
C LEU A 51 11.69 -0.97 -0.67
N LEU A 52 12.24 -1.02 -1.88
CA LEU A 52 13.56 -1.62 -2.13
C LEU A 52 14.66 -0.88 -1.35
N ARG A 53 14.62 0.46 -1.29
CA ARG A 53 15.56 1.27 -0.50
C ARG A 53 15.39 1.05 1.02
N LEU A 54 14.20 0.67 1.48
CA LEU A 54 13.95 0.24 2.87
C LEU A 54 14.41 -1.20 3.14
N GLY A 55 14.94 -1.91 2.14
CA GLY A 55 15.46 -3.27 2.27
C GLY A 55 14.37 -4.35 2.17
N VAL A 56 13.25 -4.05 1.54
CA VAL A 56 12.22 -5.06 1.23
C VAL A 56 12.77 -6.03 0.18
N ASN A 57 12.61 -7.32 0.43
CA ASN A 57 13.08 -8.40 -0.43
C ASN A 57 11.91 -9.22 -0.99
N LYS A 58 12.22 -10.04 -1.97
CA LYS A 58 11.27 -11.03 -2.50
C LYS A 58 10.73 -11.93 -1.39
N ASN A 59 9.42 -12.15 -1.39
CA ASN A 59 8.64 -12.92 -0.41
C ASN A 59 8.46 -12.25 0.97
N ASP A 60 8.99 -11.05 1.21
CA ASP A 60 8.60 -10.27 2.40
C ASP A 60 7.10 -9.98 2.37
N LYS A 61 6.49 -9.78 3.53
CA LYS A 61 5.06 -9.48 3.66
C LYS A 61 4.86 -8.04 4.10
N ILE A 62 3.91 -7.40 3.45
CA ILE A 62 3.51 -6.02 3.72
C ILE A 62 1.99 -6.01 3.86
N ALA A 63 1.51 -5.64 5.04
CA ALA A 63 0.08 -5.58 5.30
C ALA A 63 -0.53 -4.25 4.83
N ILE A 64 -1.78 -4.32 4.37
CA ILE A 64 -2.58 -3.15 4.00
C ILE A 64 -3.94 -3.25 4.68
N ILE A 65 -4.29 -2.23 5.47
CA ILE A 65 -5.54 -2.16 6.23
C ILE A 65 -6.22 -0.84 5.90
N SER A 66 -7.36 -0.89 5.24
CA SER A 66 -8.06 0.32 4.79
C SER A 66 -9.55 0.24 5.06
N SER A 67 -10.11 1.27 5.69
CA SER A 67 -11.53 1.38 6.03
C SER A 67 -12.41 1.63 4.80
N ASN A 68 -11.81 2.06 3.69
CA ASN A 68 -12.52 2.33 2.44
C ASN A 68 -11.65 1.98 1.22
N ASN A 69 -12.31 1.85 0.08
CA ASN A 69 -11.61 1.72 -1.21
C ASN A 69 -11.03 3.08 -1.60
N ARG A 70 -9.74 3.10 -1.94
CA ARG A 70 -9.02 4.33 -2.27
C ARG A 70 -7.86 4.09 -3.23
N THR A 71 -7.51 5.13 -3.95
CA THR A 71 -6.44 5.09 -4.96
C THR A 71 -5.11 4.64 -4.39
N GLU A 72 -4.76 5.08 -3.18
CA GLU A 72 -3.49 4.75 -2.52
C GLU A 72 -3.34 3.26 -2.25
N TRP A 73 -4.45 2.55 -1.97
CA TRP A 73 -4.46 1.10 -1.79
C TRP A 73 -3.96 0.41 -3.06
N HIS A 74 -4.51 0.78 -4.22
CA HIS A 74 -4.11 0.19 -5.52
C HIS A 74 -2.67 0.52 -5.90
N ILE A 75 -2.23 1.75 -5.64
CA ILE A 75 -0.85 2.19 -5.88
C ILE A 75 0.12 1.35 -5.04
N THR A 76 -0.19 1.19 -3.75
CA THR A 76 0.64 0.41 -2.81
C THR A 76 0.67 -1.06 -3.20
N GLU A 77 -0.47 -1.65 -3.53
CA GLU A 77 -0.59 -3.05 -3.98
C GLU A 77 0.36 -3.33 -5.15
N ILE A 78 0.24 -2.57 -6.24
CA ILE A 78 1.10 -2.75 -7.41
C ILE A 78 2.57 -2.48 -7.06
N GLY A 79 2.85 -1.44 -6.26
CA GLY A 79 4.19 -1.12 -5.82
C GLY A 79 4.85 -2.25 -5.03
N VAL A 80 4.13 -2.87 -4.11
CA VAL A 80 4.61 -4.04 -3.34
C VAL A 80 4.86 -5.23 -4.25
N LEU A 81 3.89 -5.60 -5.09
CA LEU A 81 4.01 -6.76 -5.97
C LEU A 81 5.19 -6.66 -6.95
N GLN A 82 5.51 -5.47 -7.42
CA GLN A 82 6.67 -5.23 -8.30
C GLN A 82 8.01 -5.54 -7.63
N THR A 83 8.12 -5.43 -6.30
CA THR A 83 9.35 -5.80 -5.57
C THR A 83 9.53 -7.32 -5.43
N GLY A 84 8.49 -8.09 -5.73
CA GLY A 84 8.42 -9.53 -5.45
C GLY A 84 7.98 -9.86 -4.03
N ALA A 85 7.66 -8.85 -3.22
CA ALA A 85 7.01 -9.02 -1.93
C ALA A 85 5.53 -9.40 -2.11
N GLN A 86 4.88 -9.77 -1.02
CA GLN A 86 3.48 -10.20 -1.00
C GLN A 86 2.67 -9.23 -0.12
N THR A 87 1.50 -8.86 -0.60
CA THR A 87 0.55 -8.09 0.20
C THR A 87 -0.27 -8.99 1.11
N VAL A 88 -0.58 -8.50 2.31
CA VAL A 88 -1.47 -9.12 3.29
C VAL A 88 -2.63 -8.14 3.54
N PRO A 89 -3.67 -8.17 2.71
CA PRO A 89 -4.82 -7.32 2.92
C PRO A 89 -5.62 -7.79 4.13
N MET A 90 -5.96 -6.86 5.01
CA MET A 90 -6.69 -7.14 6.23
C MET A 90 -7.95 -6.27 6.31
N TYR A 91 -9.04 -6.85 6.83
CA TYR A 91 -10.26 -6.10 7.08
C TYR A 91 -10.10 -5.15 8.27
N PRO A 92 -10.51 -3.88 8.16
CA PRO A 92 -10.37 -2.90 9.24
C PRO A 92 -11.26 -3.22 10.46
N THR A 93 -12.31 -4.00 10.26
CA THR A 93 -13.35 -4.29 11.27
C THR A 93 -13.04 -5.47 12.19
N ILE A 94 -12.00 -6.25 11.92
CA ILE A 94 -11.61 -7.35 12.81
C ILE A 94 -10.99 -6.83 14.12
N SER A 95 -10.85 -7.70 15.11
CA SER A 95 -10.32 -7.33 16.42
C SER A 95 -8.84 -6.98 16.42
N ALA A 96 -8.34 -6.32 17.45
CA ALA A 96 -6.92 -6.06 17.62
C ALA A 96 -6.11 -7.37 17.78
N GLU A 97 -6.70 -8.36 18.46
CA GLU A 97 -6.12 -9.69 18.62
C GLU A 97 -5.98 -10.41 17.27
N ASP A 98 -6.97 -10.27 16.38
CA ASP A 98 -6.88 -10.81 15.01
C ASP A 98 -5.80 -10.08 14.20
N TYR A 99 -5.64 -8.76 14.36
CA TYR A 99 -4.52 -8.03 13.76
C TYR A 99 -3.19 -8.61 14.22
N GLN A 100 -3.01 -8.78 15.53
CA GLN A 100 -1.80 -9.36 16.10
C GLN A 100 -1.53 -10.75 15.55
N TYR A 101 -2.55 -11.61 15.51
CA TYR A 101 -2.43 -12.96 14.97
C TYR A 101 -1.99 -12.97 13.51
N ILE A 102 -2.68 -12.22 12.64
CA ILE A 102 -2.39 -12.21 11.21
C ILE A 102 -0.99 -11.64 10.95
N LEU A 103 -0.62 -10.54 11.60
CA LEU A 103 0.68 -9.90 11.43
C LEU A 103 1.83 -10.79 11.89
N ASN A 104 1.67 -11.51 13.03
CA ASN A 104 2.66 -12.48 13.51
C ASN A 104 2.74 -13.71 12.61
N HIS A 105 1.59 -14.24 12.18
CA HIS A 105 1.55 -15.42 11.30
C HIS A 105 2.17 -15.14 9.94
N SER A 106 1.93 -13.96 9.38
CA SER A 106 2.50 -13.55 8.10
C SER A 106 3.92 -13.02 8.20
N GLU A 107 4.41 -12.71 9.40
CA GLU A 107 5.68 -12.02 9.64
C GLU A 107 5.77 -10.69 8.87
N SER A 108 4.65 -9.95 8.82
CA SER A 108 4.59 -8.68 8.10
C SER A 108 5.58 -7.67 8.67
N GLN A 109 6.38 -7.07 7.78
CA GLN A 109 7.45 -6.13 8.17
C GLN A 109 6.98 -4.68 8.17
N TYR A 110 6.07 -4.34 7.30
CA TYR A 110 5.48 -3.00 7.15
C TYR A 110 3.97 -3.11 7.08
N VAL A 111 3.28 -2.08 7.58
CA VAL A 111 1.82 -1.97 7.48
C VAL A 111 1.45 -0.60 6.93
N PHE A 112 0.57 -0.57 5.94
CA PHE A 112 -0.09 0.64 5.47
C PHE A 112 -1.50 0.71 6.06
N VAL A 113 -1.86 1.85 6.66
CA VAL A 113 -3.16 2.08 7.28
C VAL A 113 -3.86 3.28 6.64
N SER A 114 -5.20 3.27 6.61
CA SER A 114 -5.96 4.35 5.98
C SER A 114 -6.16 5.57 6.88
N ASP A 115 -6.42 5.36 8.17
CA ASP A 115 -6.95 6.38 9.08
C ASP A 115 -6.58 6.14 10.55
N ASP A 116 -6.98 7.10 11.41
CA ASP A 116 -6.65 7.09 12.84
C ASP A 116 -7.20 5.88 13.56
N GLU A 117 -8.45 5.46 13.29
CA GLU A 117 -9.08 4.32 13.97
C GLU A 117 -8.28 3.02 13.74
N VAL A 118 -7.90 2.76 12.49
CA VAL A 118 -7.06 1.61 12.13
C VAL A 118 -5.68 1.72 12.76
N TYR A 119 -5.09 2.92 12.75
CA TYR A 119 -3.78 3.16 13.34
C TYR A 119 -3.77 2.95 14.86
N GLU A 120 -4.74 3.50 15.59
CA GLU A 120 -4.86 3.33 17.05
C GLU A 120 -5.03 1.85 17.42
N LYS A 121 -5.90 1.12 16.71
CA LYS A 121 -6.08 -0.31 16.90
C LYS A 121 -4.76 -1.08 16.69
N LEU A 122 -4.01 -0.75 15.65
CA LEU A 122 -2.71 -1.36 15.39
C LEU A 122 -1.68 -1.01 16.47
N GLN A 123 -1.64 0.25 16.93
CA GLN A 123 -0.73 0.68 18.00
C GLN A 123 -0.94 -0.10 19.30
N SER A 124 -2.18 -0.49 19.63
CA SER A 124 -2.48 -1.25 20.84
C SER A 124 -1.80 -2.63 20.89
N ILE A 125 -1.42 -3.19 19.75
CA ILE A 125 -0.80 -4.53 19.63
C ILE A 125 0.62 -4.50 19.07
N LYS A 126 1.11 -3.35 18.63
CA LYS A 126 2.40 -3.22 17.94
C LYS A 126 3.57 -3.83 18.73
N ALA A 127 3.59 -3.65 20.05
CA ALA A 127 4.64 -4.21 20.93
C ALA A 127 4.69 -5.76 20.90
N ASN A 128 3.60 -6.40 20.50
CA ASN A 128 3.48 -7.86 20.43
C ASN A 128 3.72 -8.41 19.01
N VAL A 129 4.17 -7.55 18.07
CA VAL A 129 4.47 -7.93 16.68
C VAL A 129 5.93 -7.65 16.37
N PRO A 130 6.84 -8.56 16.72
CA PRO A 130 8.29 -8.32 16.61
C PRO A 130 8.82 -8.19 15.18
N SER A 131 8.08 -8.70 14.18
CA SER A 131 8.44 -8.55 12.76
C SER A 131 8.17 -7.13 12.22
N LEU A 132 7.26 -6.37 12.87
CA LEU A 132 6.81 -5.07 12.38
C LEU A 132 7.87 -4.00 12.59
N LYS A 133 8.44 -3.52 11.50
CA LYS A 133 9.46 -2.48 11.48
C LYS A 133 8.84 -1.08 11.55
N GLU A 134 7.81 -0.82 10.71
CA GLU A 134 7.21 0.51 10.63
C GLU A 134 5.77 0.46 10.10
N VAL A 135 5.01 1.51 10.43
CA VAL A 135 3.64 1.76 9.96
C VAL A 135 3.61 3.06 9.17
N TYR A 136 2.95 3.04 8.03
CA TYR A 136 2.74 4.20 7.17
C TYR A 136 1.24 4.46 6.98
N SER A 137 0.83 5.70 7.09
CA SER A 137 -0.57 6.08 6.87
C SER A 137 -0.80 6.75 5.54
N TYR A 138 -1.99 6.53 4.97
CA TYR A 138 -2.45 7.27 3.79
C TYR A 138 -2.95 8.66 4.15
N ASN A 139 -3.67 8.80 5.26
CA ASN A 139 -4.05 10.09 5.82
C ASN A 139 -2.90 10.68 6.65
N ASP A 140 -2.91 11.99 6.85
CA ASP A 140 -1.97 12.63 7.76
C ASP A 140 -2.41 12.37 9.21
N ILE A 141 -1.69 11.49 9.90
CA ILE A 141 -1.97 11.05 11.28
C ILE A 141 -0.81 11.46 12.18
N ALA A 142 -1.13 12.13 13.29
CA ALA A 142 -0.13 12.55 14.27
C ALA A 142 0.64 11.33 14.84
N GLY A 143 1.95 11.35 14.77
CA GLY A 143 2.81 10.27 15.28
C GLY A 143 2.93 9.04 14.37
N CYS A 144 2.29 9.03 13.20
CA CYS A 144 2.45 8.02 12.17
C CYS A 144 3.24 8.58 10.99
N LYS A 145 4.12 7.79 10.39
CA LYS A 145 4.79 8.16 9.15
C LYS A 145 3.81 8.20 7.99
N SER A 146 3.99 9.14 7.08
CA SER A 146 3.19 9.21 5.87
C SER A 146 3.71 8.25 4.81
N TRP A 147 2.83 7.60 4.08
CA TRP A 147 3.17 6.81 2.89
C TRP A 147 3.88 7.64 1.80
N LYS A 148 3.70 8.97 1.84
CA LYS A 148 4.39 9.92 0.95
C LYS A 148 5.91 9.88 1.14
N GLU A 149 6.39 9.56 2.35
CA GLU A 149 7.83 9.39 2.60
C GLU A 149 8.44 8.26 1.76
N ILE A 150 7.66 7.18 1.53
CA ILE A 150 8.10 6.08 0.65
C ILE A 150 8.09 6.52 -0.81
N LEU A 151 7.08 7.31 -1.24
CA LEU A 151 7.04 7.89 -2.58
C LEU A 151 8.27 8.78 -2.81
N GLU A 152 8.56 9.68 -1.88
CA GLU A 152 9.72 10.58 -1.94
C GLU A 152 11.03 9.79 -1.96
N LEU A 153 11.16 8.79 -1.08
CA LEU A 153 12.30 7.89 -1.07
C LEU A 153 12.49 7.17 -2.41
N GLY A 154 11.42 6.87 -3.12
CA GLY A 154 11.44 6.21 -4.42
C GLY A 154 11.50 7.15 -5.63
N THR A 155 11.53 8.47 -5.41
CA THR A 155 11.75 9.45 -6.48
C THR A 155 13.25 9.56 -6.75
N ASP A 156 13.64 9.53 -8.03
CA ASP A 156 15.04 9.71 -8.45
C ASP A 156 15.32 11.18 -8.76
#